data_c47150c9a89b4cc04d109b9dbdaf682b
#
_entry.id   c47150c9a89b4cc04d109b9dbdaf682b
#
_cell.length_a   1.000
_cell.length_b   1.000
_cell.length_c   1.000
_cell.angle_alpha   90.00
_cell.angle_beta   90.00
_cell.angle_gamma   90.00
#
_symmetry.space_group_name_H-M   'P 1'
#
loop_
_entity.id
_entity.type
_entity.pdbx_description
1 polymer ?
#
loop_
_entity_poly.entity_id
_entity_poly.type
_entity_poly.pdbx_seq_one_letter_code
_entity_poly.pdbx_strand_id
1 'polypeptide(L)'
;MLMKLLLVCQGFYGQRITEHLLATAPLDWQVSSWTAPAISEPIVDDPEKYLPAEEMSADLVLHLAETPQAAQLLPAMIQKCAARSVIVAVDNSAWLPPGLRHQLRRELGRLSANVVFAEPLCSLDTETVGYGDSLEHYTDVNISKFAASFGKPVLEVSVDSEGKIAGVDVLRGSPCGSSEYTAGRILGIAAAQAVPSSGLIALSYPCLASMKFTQTSHGIDTIMHNSGRIFNDSIAKALQNKL
;
A
#
# COMPACT_ATOMS: atom_id res chain seq x y z
N MET A 1 11.53 15.91 -12.05
CA MET A 1 10.76 15.32 -13.16
C MET A 1 9.40 14.92 -12.64
N LEU A 2 8.31 15.26 -13.34
CA LEU A 2 6.94 14.96 -12.96
C LEU A 2 6.75 13.44 -12.96
N MET A 3 6.24 12.84 -11.87
CA MET A 3 5.93 11.42 -11.84
C MET A 3 4.48 11.18 -12.27
N LYS A 4 4.29 10.32 -13.27
CA LYS A 4 2.96 9.90 -13.72
C LYS A 4 2.57 8.62 -13.00
N LEU A 5 1.56 8.72 -12.10
CA LEU A 5 1.01 7.60 -11.34
C LEU A 5 -0.35 7.21 -11.90
N LEU A 6 -0.50 5.94 -12.29
CA LEU A 6 -1.79 5.36 -12.67
C LEU A 6 -2.29 4.47 -11.52
N LEU A 7 -3.48 4.77 -11.02
CA LEU A 7 -4.20 3.98 -10.03
C LEU A 7 -5.18 3.04 -10.75
N VAL A 8 -4.95 1.73 -10.68
CA VAL A 8 -5.89 0.71 -11.19
C VAL A 8 -6.72 0.23 -10.02
N CYS A 9 -7.96 0.69 -9.93
CA CYS A 9 -8.84 0.41 -8.80
C CYS A 9 -10.02 -0.50 -9.20
N GLN A 10 -10.54 -1.21 -8.20
CA GLN A 10 -11.78 -1.96 -8.26
C GLN A 10 -12.29 -2.17 -6.83
N GLY A 11 -13.60 -2.13 -6.64
CA GLY A 11 -14.21 -2.35 -5.32
C GLY A 11 -13.99 -1.20 -4.34
N PHE A 12 -14.42 -1.41 -3.11
CA PHE A 12 -14.41 -0.38 -2.05
C PHE A 12 -13.00 -0.04 -1.56
N TYR A 13 -12.13 -1.04 -1.44
CA TYR A 13 -10.73 -0.86 -1.05
C TYR A 13 -9.99 0.04 -2.04
N GLY A 14 -10.06 -0.32 -3.33
CA GLY A 14 -9.39 0.44 -4.38
C GLY A 14 -9.91 1.86 -4.50
N GLN A 15 -11.23 2.06 -4.44
CA GLN A 15 -11.85 3.38 -4.51
C GLN A 15 -11.37 4.29 -3.37
N ARG A 16 -11.41 3.82 -2.14
CA ARG A 16 -11.04 4.60 -0.95
C ARG A 16 -9.58 5.07 -0.98
N ILE A 17 -8.66 4.17 -1.36
CA ILE A 17 -7.24 4.54 -1.47
C ILE A 17 -7.05 5.52 -2.63
N THR A 18 -7.72 5.30 -3.75
CA THR A 18 -7.69 6.22 -4.90
C THR A 18 -8.13 7.62 -4.50
N GLU A 19 -9.25 7.77 -3.79
CA GLU A 19 -9.76 9.06 -3.32
C GLU A 19 -8.74 9.75 -2.40
N HIS A 20 -8.14 9.01 -1.46
CA HIS A 20 -7.11 9.57 -0.57
C HIS A 20 -5.88 10.04 -1.33
N LEU A 21 -5.34 9.22 -2.24
CA LEU A 21 -4.16 9.56 -3.02
C LEU A 21 -4.40 10.74 -3.98
N LEU A 22 -5.58 10.83 -4.61
CA LEU A 22 -5.95 11.99 -5.43
C LEU A 22 -6.01 13.30 -4.63
N ALA A 23 -6.39 13.23 -3.35
CA ALA A 23 -6.50 14.38 -2.47
C ALA A 23 -5.16 14.82 -1.85
N THR A 24 -4.21 13.89 -1.69
CA THR A 24 -3.01 14.11 -0.85
C THR A 24 -1.67 13.89 -1.58
N ALA A 25 -1.70 13.44 -2.84
CA ALA A 25 -0.47 13.23 -3.60
C ALA A 25 0.36 14.53 -3.73
N PRO A 26 1.70 14.43 -3.74
CA PRO A 26 2.57 15.57 -3.99
C PRO A 26 2.21 16.32 -5.28
N LEU A 27 2.31 17.66 -5.25
CA LEU A 27 1.94 18.53 -6.37
C LEU A 27 2.76 18.31 -7.65
N ASP A 28 3.94 17.70 -7.53
CA ASP A 28 4.80 17.31 -8.64
C ASP A 28 4.45 15.93 -9.24
N TRP A 29 3.30 15.34 -8.84
CA TRP A 29 2.79 14.11 -9.43
C TRP A 29 1.58 14.38 -10.32
N GLN A 30 1.51 13.67 -11.44
CA GLN A 30 0.32 13.57 -12.25
C GLN A 30 -0.37 12.25 -11.93
N VAL A 31 -1.43 12.31 -11.13
CA VAL A 31 -2.19 11.12 -10.72
C VAL A 31 -3.41 10.96 -11.60
N SER A 32 -3.58 9.78 -12.15
CA SER A 32 -4.77 9.36 -12.90
C SER A 32 -5.30 8.05 -12.33
N SER A 33 -6.57 7.76 -12.58
CA SER A 33 -7.19 6.52 -12.13
C SER A 33 -8.00 5.86 -13.24
N TRP A 34 -8.06 4.55 -13.20
CA TRP A 34 -8.91 3.74 -14.04
C TRP A 34 -9.57 2.64 -13.21
N THR A 35 -10.87 2.48 -13.36
CA THR A 35 -11.62 1.43 -12.69
C THR A 35 -11.67 0.19 -13.57
N ALA A 36 -11.04 -0.89 -13.11
CA ALA A 36 -11.07 -2.17 -13.79
C ALA A 36 -12.52 -2.72 -13.83
N PRO A 37 -12.97 -3.23 -14.97
CA PRO A 37 -14.33 -3.79 -15.08
C PRO A 37 -14.48 -5.07 -14.27
N ALA A 38 -15.72 -5.44 -13.94
CA ALA A 38 -16.02 -6.74 -13.41
C ALA A 38 -15.89 -7.79 -14.54
N ILE A 39 -15.09 -8.83 -14.32
CA ILE A 39 -14.84 -9.91 -15.27
C ILE A 39 -15.33 -11.20 -14.63
N SER A 40 -16.23 -11.90 -15.33
CA SER A 40 -16.83 -13.15 -14.84
C SER A 40 -15.99 -14.39 -15.15
N GLU A 41 -15.21 -14.33 -16.21
CA GLU A 41 -14.34 -15.42 -16.64
C GLU A 41 -13.16 -15.62 -15.66
N PRO A 42 -12.90 -16.85 -15.18
CA PRO A 42 -11.81 -17.09 -14.23
C PRO A 42 -10.42 -16.89 -14.84
N ILE A 43 -10.29 -17.05 -16.17
CA ILE A 43 -9.07 -16.82 -16.95
C ILE A 43 -9.38 -15.73 -17.98
N VAL A 44 -8.49 -14.75 -18.08
CA VAL A 44 -8.61 -13.62 -19.00
C VAL A 44 -7.69 -13.89 -20.21
N ASP A 45 -8.22 -14.58 -21.23
CA ASP A 45 -7.44 -14.93 -22.43
C ASP A 45 -7.14 -13.73 -23.34
N ASP A 46 -8.02 -12.74 -23.37
CA ASP A 46 -7.90 -11.51 -24.18
C ASP A 46 -8.03 -10.28 -23.26
N PRO A 47 -6.96 -9.91 -22.53
CA PRO A 47 -7.01 -8.80 -21.58
C PRO A 47 -7.22 -7.43 -22.26
N GLU A 48 -6.82 -7.28 -23.51
CA GLU A 48 -6.88 -5.99 -24.24
C GLU A 48 -8.31 -5.49 -24.43
N LYS A 49 -9.29 -6.39 -24.58
CA LYS A 49 -10.69 -6.02 -24.71
C LYS A 49 -11.30 -5.33 -23.48
N TYR A 50 -10.65 -5.49 -22.31
CA TYR A 50 -11.09 -4.90 -21.06
C TYR A 50 -10.37 -3.60 -20.72
N LEU A 51 -9.30 -3.26 -21.45
CA LEU A 51 -8.55 -2.05 -21.21
C LEU A 51 -9.25 -0.82 -21.77
N PRO A 52 -9.01 0.39 -21.20
CA PRO A 52 -9.58 1.62 -21.73
C PRO A 52 -9.13 1.86 -23.18
N ALA A 53 -10.02 2.44 -24.01
CA ALA A 53 -9.69 2.74 -25.40
C ALA A 53 -8.69 3.89 -25.53
N GLU A 54 -8.69 4.83 -24.58
CA GLU A 54 -7.87 6.02 -24.57
C GLU A 54 -6.38 5.65 -24.41
N GLU A 55 -5.52 6.52 -24.97
CA GLU A 55 -4.09 6.43 -24.73
C GLU A 55 -3.77 6.75 -23.28
N MET A 56 -2.86 6.00 -22.70
CA MET A 56 -2.42 6.15 -21.31
C MET A 56 -0.88 6.19 -21.26
N SER A 57 -0.37 6.92 -20.27
CA SER A 57 1.07 6.95 -19.99
C SER A 57 1.29 7.00 -18.51
N ALA A 58 2.13 6.13 -17.97
CA ALA A 58 2.49 6.12 -16.56
C ALA A 58 3.97 5.74 -16.37
N ASP A 59 4.59 6.29 -15.33
CA ASP A 59 5.90 5.85 -14.85
C ASP A 59 5.72 4.70 -13.85
N LEU A 60 4.65 4.78 -13.04
CA LEU A 60 4.30 3.83 -12.00
C LEU A 60 2.81 3.46 -12.08
N VAL A 61 2.51 2.18 -11.99
CA VAL A 61 1.15 1.66 -11.81
C VAL A 61 0.99 1.16 -10.38
N LEU A 62 -0.02 1.68 -9.66
CA LEU A 62 -0.46 1.14 -8.37
C LEU A 62 -1.76 0.35 -8.59
N HIS A 63 -1.68 -0.97 -8.42
CA HIS A 63 -2.81 -1.88 -8.57
C HIS A 63 -3.52 -2.08 -7.24
N LEU A 64 -4.77 -1.64 -7.18
CA LEU A 64 -5.65 -1.63 -6.01
C LEU A 64 -6.93 -2.45 -6.23
N ALA A 65 -6.97 -3.28 -7.26
CA ALA A 65 -8.17 -4.04 -7.59
C ALA A 65 -8.32 -5.29 -6.71
N GLU A 66 -9.58 -5.65 -6.45
CA GLU A 66 -9.99 -6.66 -5.47
C GLU A 66 -10.27 -8.04 -6.08
N THR A 67 -9.86 -8.30 -7.33
CA THR A 67 -10.11 -9.59 -7.98
C THR A 67 -8.89 -10.13 -8.71
N PRO A 68 -8.72 -11.47 -8.77
CA PRO A 68 -7.67 -12.08 -9.57
C PRO A 68 -7.77 -11.77 -11.07
N GLN A 69 -8.99 -11.56 -11.57
CA GLN A 69 -9.24 -11.21 -12.96
C GLN A 69 -8.67 -9.84 -13.32
N ALA A 70 -8.89 -8.84 -12.47
CA ALA A 70 -8.31 -7.52 -12.66
C ALA A 70 -6.77 -7.55 -12.60
N ALA A 71 -6.19 -8.40 -11.75
CA ALA A 71 -4.74 -8.60 -11.69
C ALA A 71 -4.18 -9.20 -13.00
N GLN A 72 -4.93 -10.06 -13.68
CA GLN A 72 -4.53 -10.63 -14.98
C GLN A 72 -4.45 -9.58 -16.10
N LEU A 73 -5.05 -8.39 -15.92
CA LEU A 73 -4.95 -7.29 -16.89
C LEU A 73 -3.61 -6.54 -16.81
N LEU A 74 -2.84 -6.70 -15.71
CA LEU A 74 -1.63 -5.92 -15.48
C LEU A 74 -0.60 -6.00 -16.62
N PRO A 75 -0.23 -7.15 -17.19
CA PRO A 75 0.76 -7.19 -18.26
C PRO A 75 0.35 -6.35 -19.47
N ALA A 76 -0.91 -6.45 -19.92
CA ALA A 76 -1.44 -5.68 -21.03
C ALA A 76 -1.55 -4.19 -20.69
N MET A 77 -1.95 -3.84 -19.46
CA MET A 77 -1.99 -2.46 -18.97
C MET A 77 -0.60 -1.82 -18.99
N ILE A 78 0.44 -2.55 -18.52
CA ILE A 78 1.83 -2.07 -18.50
C ILE A 78 2.35 -1.81 -19.93
N GLN A 79 2.03 -2.69 -20.86
CA GLN A 79 2.36 -2.45 -22.27
C GLN A 79 1.66 -1.21 -22.82
N LYS A 80 0.37 -1.06 -22.52
CA LYS A 80 -0.44 0.07 -23.00
C LYS A 80 0.03 1.41 -22.47
N CYS A 81 0.35 1.52 -21.18
CA CYS A 81 0.78 2.78 -20.57
C CYS A 81 2.32 2.98 -20.56
N ALA A 82 3.09 2.02 -21.08
CA ALA A 82 4.55 2.01 -21.11
C ALA A 82 5.21 2.19 -19.72
N ALA A 83 4.53 1.79 -18.65
CA ALA A 83 5.08 1.88 -17.30
C ALA A 83 6.23 0.89 -17.10
N ARG A 84 7.17 1.27 -16.22
CA ARG A 84 8.33 0.45 -15.86
C ARG A 84 8.29 -0.04 -14.42
N SER A 85 7.37 0.47 -13.64
CA SER A 85 7.29 0.20 -12.20
C SER A 85 5.85 -0.15 -11.82
N VAL A 86 5.68 -1.18 -10.96
CA VAL A 86 4.37 -1.67 -10.54
C VAL A 86 4.38 -1.95 -9.04
N ILE A 87 3.41 -1.43 -8.33
CA ILE A 87 3.07 -1.83 -6.97
C ILE A 87 1.74 -2.56 -7.02
N VAL A 88 1.69 -3.79 -6.53
CA VAL A 88 0.46 -4.56 -6.36
C VAL A 88 0.12 -4.62 -4.88
N ALA A 89 -0.99 -4.00 -4.50
CA ALA A 89 -1.51 -4.09 -3.13
C ALA A 89 -2.14 -5.47 -2.90
N VAL A 90 -1.72 -6.15 -1.83
CA VAL A 90 -2.21 -7.48 -1.46
C VAL A 90 -2.74 -7.44 -0.02
N ASP A 91 -3.79 -6.67 0.20
CA ASP A 91 -4.42 -6.60 1.53
C ASP A 91 -5.39 -7.77 1.77
N ASN A 92 -5.64 -8.58 0.74
CA ASN A 92 -6.35 -9.86 0.82
C ASN A 92 -5.73 -10.87 -0.15
N SER A 93 -5.27 -12.00 0.38
CA SER A 93 -4.66 -13.07 -0.41
C SER A 93 -5.58 -13.69 -1.48
N ALA A 94 -6.90 -13.50 -1.34
CA ALA A 94 -7.86 -13.95 -2.36
C ALA A 94 -7.81 -13.10 -3.64
N TRP A 95 -7.35 -11.84 -3.56
CA TRP A 95 -7.22 -10.97 -4.74
C TRP A 95 -6.03 -11.36 -5.62
N LEU A 96 -5.00 -11.95 -4.99
CA LEU A 96 -3.81 -12.38 -5.71
C LEU A 96 -3.34 -13.76 -5.19
N PRO A 97 -3.93 -14.85 -5.68
CA PRO A 97 -3.47 -16.19 -5.33
C PRO A 97 -1.98 -16.39 -5.66
N PRO A 98 -1.23 -17.22 -4.89
CA PRO A 98 0.22 -17.38 -5.04
C PRO A 98 0.66 -17.77 -6.46
N GLY A 99 -0.09 -18.62 -7.15
CA GLY A 99 0.20 -19.00 -8.53
C GLY A 99 0.15 -17.81 -9.50
N LEU A 100 -0.88 -16.94 -9.37
CA LEU A 100 -1.02 -15.73 -10.16
C LEU A 100 0.09 -14.71 -9.82
N ARG A 101 0.46 -14.55 -8.54
CA ARG A 101 1.59 -13.70 -8.12
C ARG A 101 2.88 -14.11 -8.82
N HIS A 102 3.19 -15.42 -8.87
CA HIS A 102 4.36 -15.94 -9.58
C HIS A 102 4.28 -15.72 -11.09
N GLN A 103 3.11 -15.91 -11.68
CA GLN A 103 2.88 -15.65 -13.09
C GLN A 103 3.13 -14.18 -13.43
N LEU A 104 2.51 -13.26 -12.69
CA LEU A 104 2.67 -11.82 -12.91
C LEU A 104 4.13 -11.37 -12.74
N ARG A 105 4.85 -11.84 -11.72
CA ARG A 105 6.28 -11.52 -11.53
C ARG A 105 7.08 -11.90 -12.77
N ARG A 106 6.82 -13.07 -13.36
CA ARG A 106 7.51 -13.54 -14.57
C ARG A 106 7.11 -12.76 -15.83
N GLU A 107 5.82 -12.47 -16.00
CA GLU A 107 5.32 -11.76 -17.18
C GLU A 107 5.74 -10.29 -17.20
N LEU A 108 5.61 -9.59 -16.08
CA LEU A 108 6.06 -8.21 -15.92
C LEU A 108 7.58 -8.10 -16.07
N GLY A 109 8.34 -9.08 -15.57
CA GLY A 109 9.79 -9.14 -15.78
C GLY A 109 10.19 -9.27 -17.26
N ARG A 110 9.42 -10.03 -18.07
CA ARG A 110 9.63 -10.10 -19.52
C ARG A 110 9.39 -8.77 -20.23
N LEU A 111 8.52 -7.94 -19.66
CA LEU A 111 8.25 -6.58 -20.14
C LEU A 111 9.25 -5.55 -19.60
N SER A 112 10.28 -6.00 -18.87
CA SER A 112 11.26 -5.15 -18.19
C SER A 112 10.59 -4.16 -17.21
N ALA A 113 9.49 -4.55 -16.59
CA ALA A 113 8.81 -3.82 -15.52
C ALA A 113 9.16 -4.42 -14.16
N ASN A 114 9.60 -3.58 -13.22
CA ASN A 114 9.83 -3.96 -11.84
C ASN A 114 8.50 -4.06 -11.10
N VAL A 115 8.29 -5.11 -10.32
CA VAL A 115 7.07 -5.30 -9.55
C VAL A 115 7.36 -5.63 -8.10
N VAL A 116 6.65 -4.95 -7.20
CA VAL A 116 6.60 -5.29 -5.77
C VAL A 116 5.17 -5.67 -5.39
N PHE A 117 5.05 -6.63 -4.48
CA PHE A 117 3.76 -7.09 -3.93
C PHE A 117 3.72 -6.68 -2.47
N ALA A 118 2.98 -5.63 -2.18
CA ALA A 118 2.89 -5.06 -0.83
C ALA A 118 1.78 -5.73 -0.03
N GLU A 119 2.15 -6.48 0.98
CA GLU A 119 1.26 -7.28 1.84
C GLU A 119 1.56 -7.00 3.33
N PRO A 120 0.78 -6.09 4.00
CA PRO A 120 -0.21 -5.15 3.45
C PRO A 120 0.42 -3.99 2.68
N LEU A 121 -0.41 -3.16 1.99
CA LEU A 121 0.11 -2.01 1.24
C LEU A 121 0.89 -1.02 2.12
N CYS A 122 0.49 -0.83 3.38
CA CYS A 122 1.20 -0.01 4.35
C CYS A 122 2.52 -0.63 4.86
N SER A 123 2.97 -1.77 4.33
CA SER A 123 4.31 -2.33 4.60
C SER A 123 5.39 -1.81 3.65
N LEU A 124 5.01 -1.05 2.61
CA LEU A 124 5.95 -0.52 1.62
C LEU A 124 6.86 0.54 2.25
N ASP A 125 8.15 0.36 2.14
CA ASP A 125 9.20 1.31 2.52
C ASP A 125 10.06 1.66 1.29
N THR A 126 10.96 2.62 1.38
CA THR A 126 11.74 3.15 0.22
C THR A 126 12.65 2.13 -0.46
N GLU A 127 13.05 1.07 0.21
CA GLU A 127 13.95 0.03 -0.29
C GLU A 127 13.44 -1.38 0.01
N THR A 128 12.35 -1.49 0.78
CA THR A 128 11.82 -2.78 1.23
C THR A 128 10.30 -2.81 1.16
N VAL A 129 9.75 -4.00 1.08
CA VAL A 129 8.31 -4.27 1.15
C VAL A 129 8.05 -5.53 1.97
N GLY A 130 6.96 -5.57 2.70
CA GLY A 130 6.61 -6.68 3.58
C GLY A 130 6.89 -6.38 5.06
N TYR A 131 6.59 -7.36 5.92
CA TYR A 131 6.72 -7.27 7.36
C TYR A 131 7.27 -8.58 7.94
N GLY A 132 8.13 -8.49 8.94
CA GLY A 132 8.77 -9.67 9.55
C GLY A 132 9.56 -10.48 8.53
N ASP A 133 9.30 -11.78 8.45
CA ASP A 133 10.04 -12.68 7.55
C ASP A 133 9.62 -12.60 6.08
N SER A 134 8.54 -11.86 5.79
CA SER A 134 8.13 -11.57 4.41
C SER A 134 8.81 -10.33 3.82
N LEU A 135 9.82 -9.78 4.50
CA LEU A 135 10.54 -8.60 4.03
C LEU A 135 11.34 -8.93 2.76
N GLU A 136 11.02 -8.23 1.67
CA GLU A 136 11.74 -8.30 0.40
C GLU A 136 12.44 -6.96 0.13
N HIS A 137 13.68 -6.98 -0.38
CA HIS A 137 14.37 -5.78 -0.88
C HIS A 137 14.05 -5.56 -2.36
N TYR A 138 13.97 -4.29 -2.75
CA TYR A 138 13.81 -3.91 -4.15
C TYR A 138 14.68 -2.69 -4.48
N THR A 139 14.93 -2.48 -5.78
CA THR A 139 15.60 -1.30 -6.30
C THR A 139 14.81 -0.78 -7.49
N ASP A 140 14.04 0.28 -7.27
CA ASP A 140 13.26 0.95 -8.31
C ASP A 140 12.98 2.40 -7.92
N VAL A 141 13.36 3.34 -8.76
CA VAL A 141 13.30 4.77 -8.45
C VAL A 141 11.86 5.30 -8.32
N ASN A 142 10.91 4.79 -9.12
CA ASN A 142 9.53 5.24 -9.07
C ASN A 142 8.79 4.65 -7.86
N ILE A 143 9.04 3.37 -7.56
CA ILE A 143 8.50 2.73 -6.35
C ILE A 143 9.06 3.41 -5.09
N SER A 144 10.39 3.67 -5.05
CA SER A 144 11.02 4.38 -3.94
C SER A 144 10.48 5.81 -3.79
N LYS A 145 10.23 6.52 -4.92
CA LYS A 145 9.62 7.86 -4.89
C LYS A 145 8.20 7.82 -4.35
N PHE A 146 7.38 6.84 -4.73
CA PHE A 146 6.07 6.62 -4.15
C PHE A 146 6.17 6.32 -2.65
N ALA A 147 7.05 5.39 -2.29
CA ALA A 147 7.25 4.95 -0.90
C ALA A 147 7.83 6.03 0.01
N ALA A 148 8.45 7.08 -0.53
CA ALA A 148 8.90 8.23 0.26
C ALA A 148 7.72 9.09 0.77
N SER A 149 6.56 9.07 0.07
CA SER A 149 5.36 9.81 0.44
C SER A 149 4.29 8.92 1.08
N PHE A 150 4.13 7.68 0.60
CA PHE A 150 3.06 6.78 1.01
C PHE A 150 3.58 5.35 1.25
N GLY A 151 3.22 4.75 2.38
CA GLY A 151 3.61 3.39 2.69
C GLY A 151 3.66 3.13 4.18
N LYS A 152 4.78 2.58 4.65
CA LYS A 152 5.03 2.37 6.07
C LYS A 152 5.09 3.72 6.79
N PRO A 153 4.25 3.97 7.81
CA PRO A 153 4.17 5.27 8.46
C PRO A 153 5.52 5.72 9.04
N VAL A 154 5.85 6.98 8.82
CA VAL A 154 6.96 7.67 9.50
C VAL A 154 6.37 8.89 10.18
N LEU A 155 6.52 8.94 11.50
CA LEU A 155 5.90 9.94 12.35
C LEU A 155 6.98 10.67 13.15
N GLU A 156 6.75 11.95 13.39
CA GLU A 156 7.48 12.71 14.40
C GLU A 156 6.53 13.04 15.54
N VAL A 157 6.94 12.67 16.78
CA VAL A 157 6.08 12.77 17.96
C VAL A 157 6.73 13.71 18.97
N SER A 158 5.98 14.62 19.54
CA SER A 158 6.40 15.43 20.71
C SER A 158 5.65 14.98 21.97
N VAL A 159 6.33 15.08 23.11
CA VAL A 159 5.81 14.68 24.42
C VAL A 159 5.88 15.88 25.35
N ASP A 160 4.83 16.11 26.12
CA ASP A 160 4.76 17.18 27.12
C ASP A 160 5.48 16.81 28.44
N SER A 161 5.48 17.75 29.38
CA SER A 161 6.11 17.56 30.70
C SER A 161 5.42 16.50 31.58
N GLU A 162 4.19 16.09 31.23
CA GLU A 162 3.44 15.03 31.92
C GLU A 162 3.66 13.65 31.28
N GLY A 163 4.47 13.54 30.22
CA GLY A 163 4.73 12.32 29.48
C GLY A 163 3.60 11.93 28.52
N LYS A 164 2.74 12.88 28.12
CA LYS A 164 1.65 12.66 27.14
C LYS A 164 2.06 13.15 25.75
N ILE A 165 1.47 12.55 24.72
CA ILE A 165 1.66 12.97 23.33
C ILE A 165 1.09 14.40 23.15
N ALA A 166 1.96 15.36 22.89
CA ALA A 166 1.60 16.75 22.68
C ALA A 166 1.37 17.12 21.21
N GLY A 167 2.07 16.41 20.29
CA GLY A 167 1.94 16.63 18.86
C GLY A 167 2.42 15.43 18.07
N VAL A 168 1.87 15.27 16.86
CA VAL A 168 2.25 14.22 15.92
C VAL A 168 2.23 14.80 14.51
N ASP A 169 3.40 14.79 13.85
CA ASP A 169 3.54 15.12 12.44
C ASP A 169 3.68 13.85 11.62
N VAL A 170 2.87 13.71 10.57
CA VAL A 170 2.94 12.58 9.64
C VAL A 170 3.90 12.94 8.52
N LEU A 171 5.13 12.43 8.59
CA LEU A 171 6.15 12.67 7.57
C LEU A 171 5.95 11.78 6.34
N ARG A 172 5.41 10.57 6.55
CA ARG A 172 4.98 9.63 5.52
C ARG A 172 3.74 8.93 6.01
N GLY A 173 2.65 9.00 5.23
CA GLY A 173 1.37 8.41 5.58
C GLY A 173 1.14 7.03 4.97
N SER A 174 0.22 6.27 5.54
CA SER A 174 -0.34 5.09 4.89
C SER A 174 -1.17 5.51 3.68
N PRO A 175 -1.14 4.75 2.55
CA PRO A 175 -1.89 5.12 1.35
C PRO A 175 -3.41 5.23 1.55
N CYS A 176 -3.94 4.65 2.61
CA CYS A 176 -5.38 4.68 2.93
C CYS A 176 -5.81 5.86 3.83
N GLY A 177 -4.88 6.66 4.37
CA GLY A 177 -5.17 7.79 5.28
C GLY A 177 -5.26 7.41 6.77
N SER A 178 -4.95 6.16 7.15
CA SER A 178 -5.03 5.75 8.56
C SER A 178 -3.95 6.39 9.45
N SER A 179 -2.89 6.93 8.87
CA SER A 179 -1.83 7.61 9.63
C SER A 179 -2.30 8.92 10.21
N GLU A 180 -2.95 9.75 9.41
CA GLU A 180 -3.52 11.04 9.81
C GLU A 180 -4.62 10.86 10.85
N TYR A 181 -5.46 9.84 10.65
CA TYR A 181 -6.48 9.46 11.62
C TYR A 181 -5.88 9.05 12.97
N THR A 182 -4.82 8.22 12.94
CA THR A 182 -4.16 7.75 14.16
C THR A 182 -3.45 8.91 14.86
N ALA A 183 -2.73 9.75 14.13
CA ALA A 183 -2.05 10.93 14.65
C ALA A 183 -2.97 11.82 15.47
N GLY A 184 -4.18 12.11 14.96
CA GLY A 184 -5.16 12.93 15.67
C GLY A 184 -5.73 12.26 16.93
N ARG A 185 -5.73 10.92 17.01
CA ARG A 185 -6.35 10.18 18.12
C ARG A 185 -5.40 9.78 19.24
N ILE A 186 -4.10 9.82 19.01
CA ILE A 186 -3.12 9.53 20.05
C ILE A 186 -2.71 10.78 20.85
N LEU A 187 -3.16 11.97 20.46
CA LEU A 187 -2.94 13.19 21.21
C LEU A 187 -3.51 13.08 22.64
N GLY A 188 -2.73 13.50 23.63
CA GLY A 188 -3.11 13.44 25.05
C GLY A 188 -2.99 12.05 25.70
N ILE A 189 -2.69 11.01 24.92
CA ILE A 189 -2.43 9.67 25.48
C ILE A 189 -1.02 9.65 26.07
N ALA A 190 -0.85 8.98 27.22
CA ALA A 190 0.49 8.76 27.78
C ALA A 190 1.40 8.04 26.76
N ALA A 191 2.62 8.51 26.56
CA ALA A 191 3.54 7.99 25.55
C ALA A 191 3.75 6.46 25.66
N ALA A 192 3.83 5.91 26.87
CA ALA A 192 3.94 4.47 27.11
C ALA A 192 2.69 3.68 26.65
N GLN A 193 1.52 4.30 26.64
CA GLN A 193 0.27 3.69 26.17
C GLN A 193 0.02 3.91 24.69
N ALA A 194 0.60 4.96 24.09
CA ALA A 194 0.43 5.30 22.69
C ALA A 194 0.95 4.16 21.77
N VAL A 195 2.07 3.52 22.13
CA VAL A 195 2.65 2.41 21.35
C VAL A 195 1.66 1.25 21.19
N PRO A 196 1.16 0.58 22.25
CA PRO A 196 0.24 -0.56 22.08
C PRO A 196 -1.14 -0.14 21.56
N SER A 197 -1.54 1.13 21.72
CA SER A 197 -2.85 1.61 21.29
C SER A 197 -2.90 2.02 19.82
N SER A 198 -1.78 2.46 19.25
CA SER A 198 -1.75 3.06 17.92
C SER A 198 -2.19 2.10 16.81
N GLY A 199 -1.81 0.83 16.89
CA GLY A 199 -2.25 -0.20 15.96
C GLY A 199 -3.76 -0.41 16.01
N LEU A 200 -4.36 -0.50 17.20
CA LEU A 200 -5.81 -0.65 17.36
C LEU A 200 -6.56 0.58 16.84
N ILE A 201 -6.03 1.78 17.11
CA ILE A 201 -6.59 3.02 16.60
C ILE A 201 -6.52 3.04 15.07
N ALA A 202 -5.37 2.69 14.47
CA ALA A 202 -5.21 2.62 13.02
C ALA A 202 -6.21 1.63 12.38
N LEU A 203 -6.41 0.47 13.00
CA LEU A 203 -7.37 -0.54 12.52
C LEU A 203 -8.83 -0.08 12.65
N SER A 204 -9.14 0.82 13.61
CA SER A 204 -10.49 1.40 13.79
C SER A 204 -10.84 2.44 12.71
N TYR A 205 -9.86 2.97 11.98
CA TYR A 205 -10.06 3.65 10.70
C TYR A 205 -10.27 2.56 9.64
N PRO A 206 -11.50 2.16 9.31
CA PRO A 206 -11.77 0.79 8.92
C PRO A 206 -10.69 0.21 7.99
N CYS A 207 -9.75 -0.51 8.59
CA CYS A 207 -8.74 -1.23 7.84
C CYS A 207 -9.42 -2.32 7.01
N LEU A 208 -9.14 -2.36 5.71
CA LEU A 208 -9.72 -3.32 4.77
C LEU A 208 -8.82 -4.52 4.51
N ALA A 209 -7.69 -4.60 5.22
CA ALA A 209 -6.81 -5.76 5.16
C ALA A 209 -7.53 -7.01 5.71
N SER A 210 -7.22 -8.15 5.12
CA SER A 210 -7.87 -9.42 5.44
C SER A 210 -7.60 -9.87 6.87
N MET A 211 -8.66 -10.32 7.56
CA MET A 211 -8.60 -11.04 8.83
C MET A 211 -8.45 -12.56 8.63
N LYS A 212 -8.30 -13.03 7.41
CA LYS A 212 -8.08 -14.47 7.14
C LYS A 212 -6.72 -14.88 7.70
N PHE A 213 -6.72 -15.91 8.52
CA PHE A 213 -5.51 -16.50 9.05
C PHE A 213 -4.63 -17.10 7.94
N THR A 214 -3.36 -16.77 7.95
CA THR A 214 -2.33 -17.32 7.07
C THR A 214 -1.18 -17.87 7.92
N GLN A 215 -0.54 -18.94 7.45
CA GLN A 215 0.65 -19.46 8.10
C GLN A 215 1.82 -18.51 7.82
N THR A 216 2.48 -18.07 8.88
CA THR A 216 3.73 -17.31 8.83
C THR A 216 4.84 -18.12 9.54
N SER A 217 6.09 -17.70 9.43
CA SER A 217 7.21 -18.30 10.17
C SER A 217 7.08 -18.17 11.69
N HIS A 218 6.35 -17.17 12.18
CA HIS A 218 6.09 -16.94 13.60
C HIS A 218 4.75 -17.52 14.07
N GLY A 219 4.10 -18.35 13.26
CA GLY A 219 2.81 -18.96 13.57
C GLY A 219 1.69 -18.51 12.65
N ILE A 220 0.45 -18.56 13.14
CA ILE A 220 -0.74 -18.17 12.39
C ILE A 220 -1.05 -16.71 12.67
N ASP A 221 -1.16 -15.88 11.63
CA ASP A 221 -1.44 -14.45 11.75
C ASP A 221 -2.36 -13.95 10.62
N THR A 222 -2.74 -12.67 10.65
CA THR A 222 -3.57 -12.03 9.63
C THR A 222 -2.87 -10.80 9.06
N ILE A 223 -3.19 -10.44 7.81
CA ILE A 223 -2.65 -9.23 7.17
C ILE A 223 -3.08 -7.98 7.97
N MET A 224 -4.31 -7.96 8.46
CA MET A 224 -4.81 -6.86 9.30
C MET A 224 -4.00 -6.71 10.59
N HIS A 225 -3.66 -7.79 11.27
CA HIS A 225 -2.85 -7.75 12.49
C HIS A 225 -1.44 -7.20 12.21
N ASN A 226 -0.82 -7.61 11.10
CA ASN A 226 0.45 -7.04 10.67
C ASN A 226 0.35 -5.54 10.39
N SER A 227 -0.76 -5.06 9.81
CA SER A 227 -1.00 -3.62 9.64
C SER A 227 -0.98 -2.88 11.00
N GLY A 228 -1.63 -3.43 12.03
CA GLY A 228 -1.62 -2.86 13.39
C GLY A 228 -0.21 -2.84 14.00
N ARG A 229 0.57 -3.91 13.83
CA ARG A 229 1.96 -3.98 14.31
C ARG A 229 2.85 -2.94 13.64
N ILE A 230 2.70 -2.72 12.33
CA ILE A 230 3.43 -1.67 11.60
C ILE A 230 3.21 -0.29 12.23
N PHE A 231 1.99 0.02 12.66
CA PHE A 231 1.70 1.27 13.37
C PHE A 231 2.33 1.32 14.76
N ASN A 232 2.24 0.25 15.54
CA ASN A 232 2.88 0.17 16.85
C ASN A 232 4.41 0.41 16.73
N ASP A 233 5.05 -0.25 15.78
CA ASP A 233 6.50 -0.10 15.52
C ASP A 233 6.85 1.32 15.08
N SER A 234 6.00 1.96 14.27
CA SER A 234 6.21 3.33 13.80
C SER A 234 6.15 4.34 14.96
N ILE A 235 5.19 4.19 15.87
CA ILE A 235 5.09 5.03 17.09
C ILE A 235 6.25 4.72 18.05
N ALA A 236 6.58 3.44 18.26
CA ALA A 236 7.72 3.06 19.10
C ALA A 236 9.03 3.70 18.61
N LYS A 237 9.27 3.66 17.29
CA LYS A 237 10.44 4.30 16.67
C LYS A 237 10.44 5.83 16.86
N ALA A 238 9.29 6.48 16.70
CA ALA A 238 9.15 7.92 16.88
C ALA A 238 9.42 8.38 18.32
N LEU A 239 9.21 7.50 19.30
CA LEU A 239 9.40 7.76 20.74
C LEU A 239 10.77 7.33 21.28
N GLN A 240 11.60 6.57 20.54
CA GLN A 240 12.87 5.99 21.00
C GLN A 240 13.84 6.95 21.67
N ASN A 241 13.79 8.24 21.33
CA ASN A 241 14.70 9.26 21.89
C ASN A 241 13.95 10.34 22.69
N LYS A 242 12.70 10.09 23.10
CA LYS A 242 11.79 11.08 23.72
C LYS A 242 11.29 10.62 25.13
N LEU A 243 11.61 9.41 25.52
CA LEU A 243 11.41 8.81 26.83
C LEU A 243 12.79 8.57 27.48
#